data_a58a4579526df25ab58bbdc8cb9cf6be
#
_entry.id   a58a4579526df25ab58bbdc8cb9cf6be
#
_cell.length_a   1.000
_cell.length_b   1.000
_cell.length_c   1.000
_cell.angle_alpha   90.00
_cell.angle_beta   90.00
_cell.angle_gamma   90.00
#
_symmetry.space_group_name_H-M   'P 1'
#
loop_
_entity.id
_entity.type
_entity.pdbx_description
1 polymer ?
#
loop_
_entity_poly.entity_id
_entity_poly.type
_entity_poly.pdbx_seq_one_letter_code
_entity_poly.pdbx_strand_id
1 'polypeptide(L)'
;MAKFYLISGNDEFAIKTKAKEIICLLCGDIPENNPDLEIVSGDSDQMKPEEILADLLNCLKTPPFLCPDKKIWLRHFMHFEKAFAAAAKDSITVLAEALIEFIKQGLPDDITLIIDGPELDQRKAFFKACKASGAEIHYFRKADITSKDYAKTQYARIDEICEKARKNIDQQAKDYLAETTGSDSARLKSELDKLFCYIGKKTNITLEDCKAICSRTPEAMGWDFANLLISRDVTGALTIVGDLMEQMRSQRGSGNHELAILSSAVRSFQELVKVKTAVAELNVPRRVGKSFFYSMDPGLKEKFPDNILLNVHPFRAYMMYENSQSFTDRDLAGALESILDANRRLVSGGGDSRIILEQLVLKIAGR
;
A
#
# COMPACT_ATOMS: atom_id res chain seq x y z
N MET A 1 28.33 -11.31 -13.17
CA MET A 1 26.95 -10.94 -12.89
C MET A 1 26.07 -12.17 -13.16
N ALA A 2 24.89 -12.26 -12.52
CA ALA A 2 23.95 -13.31 -12.85
C ALA A 2 23.49 -13.18 -14.31
N LYS A 3 23.23 -14.33 -14.95
CA LYS A 3 22.70 -14.34 -16.34
C LYS A 3 21.17 -14.44 -16.41
N PHE A 4 20.54 -14.67 -15.27
CA PHE A 4 19.09 -14.74 -15.18
C PHE A 4 18.59 -14.00 -13.94
N TYR A 5 17.65 -13.09 -14.15
CA TYR A 5 16.99 -12.30 -13.11
C TYR A 5 15.49 -12.55 -13.16
N LEU A 6 14.91 -12.93 -12.01
CA LEU A 6 13.46 -13.05 -11.85
C LEU A 6 13.00 -12.06 -10.78
N ILE A 7 12.14 -11.13 -11.16
CA ILE A 7 11.66 -10.04 -10.28
C ILE A 7 10.15 -10.16 -10.20
N SER A 8 9.61 -10.48 -9.03
CA SER A 8 8.16 -10.71 -8.88
C SER A 8 7.63 -10.29 -7.51
N GLY A 9 6.31 -10.25 -7.36
CA GLY A 9 5.64 -9.92 -6.11
C GLY A 9 4.35 -9.15 -6.32
N ASN A 10 3.85 -8.55 -5.23
CA ASN A 10 2.65 -7.70 -5.28
C ASN A 10 2.93 -6.20 -5.10
N ASP A 11 4.21 -5.81 -5.03
CA ASP A 11 4.65 -4.41 -5.00
C ASP A 11 5.15 -4.00 -6.39
N GLU A 12 4.21 -3.61 -7.25
CA GLU A 12 4.48 -3.30 -8.65
C GLU A 12 5.54 -2.19 -8.82
N PHE A 13 5.52 -1.18 -7.96
CA PHE A 13 6.49 -0.09 -8.02
C PHE A 13 7.90 -0.58 -7.70
N ALA A 14 8.06 -1.38 -6.65
CA ALA A 14 9.36 -1.94 -6.28
C ALA A 14 9.89 -2.90 -7.36
N ILE A 15 9.01 -3.70 -7.97
CA ILE A 15 9.34 -4.59 -9.10
C ILE A 15 9.87 -3.78 -10.27
N LYS A 16 9.12 -2.77 -10.73
CA LYS A 16 9.50 -1.89 -11.85
C LYS A 16 10.81 -1.15 -11.58
N THR A 17 10.97 -0.65 -10.36
CA THR A 17 12.20 0.05 -9.94
C THR A 17 13.40 -0.88 -10.00
N LYS A 18 13.28 -2.11 -9.44
CA LYS A 18 14.37 -3.08 -9.44
C LYS A 18 14.72 -3.58 -10.84
N ALA A 19 13.71 -3.85 -11.68
CA ALA A 19 13.93 -4.23 -13.06
C ALA A 19 14.72 -3.14 -13.80
N LYS A 20 14.32 -1.87 -13.64
CA LYS A 20 15.02 -0.73 -14.25
C LYS A 20 16.44 -0.58 -13.73
N GLU A 21 16.68 -0.75 -12.41
CA GLU A 21 18.03 -0.72 -11.83
C GLU A 21 18.95 -1.79 -12.49
N ILE A 22 18.45 -3.03 -12.64
CA ILE A 22 19.23 -4.12 -13.25
C ILE A 22 19.49 -3.81 -14.73
N ILE A 23 18.50 -3.35 -15.47
CA ILE A 23 18.65 -2.99 -16.89
C ILE A 23 19.66 -1.85 -17.05
N CYS A 24 19.58 -0.79 -16.25
CA CYS A 24 20.57 0.30 -16.29
C CYS A 24 21.98 -0.18 -15.96
N LEU A 25 22.10 -1.11 -15.01
CA LEU A 25 23.41 -1.71 -14.66
C LEU A 25 24.01 -2.53 -15.82
N LEU A 26 23.16 -3.23 -16.60
CA LEU A 26 23.57 -4.10 -17.71
C LEU A 26 23.77 -3.36 -19.02
N CYS A 27 22.99 -2.29 -19.26
CA CYS A 27 22.89 -1.61 -20.56
C CYS A 27 23.31 -0.13 -20.52
N GLY A 28 23.61 0.43 -19.34
CA GLY A 28 23.92 1.86 -19.16
C GLY A 28 22.67 2.72 -18.89
N ASP A 29 22.90 4.03 -18.75
CA ASP A 29 21.87 4.98 -18.27
C ASP A 29 20.68 5.17 -19.24
N ILE A 30 20.86 4.85 -20.51
CA ILE A 30 19.80 4.93 -21.53
C ILE A 30 19.63 3.55 -22.18
N PRO A 31 18.98 2.61 -21.48
CA PRO A 31 18.87 1.22 -21.95
C PRO A 31 18.16 1.08 -23.30
N GLU A 32 17.20 1.97 -23.59
CA GLU A 32 16.38 1.97 -24.80
C GLU A 32 17.20 2.18 -26.09
N ASN A 33 18.39 2.77 -25.97
CA ASN A 33 19.32 2.97 -27.07
C ASN A 33 20.37 1.86 -27.20
N ASN A 34 20.34 0.86 -26.31
CA ASN A 34 21.31 -0.22 -26.34
C ASN A 34 20.89 -1.29 -27.37
N PRO A 35 21.66 -1.51 -28.45
CA PRO A 35 21.34 -2.47 -29.50
C PRO A 35 21.32 -3.92 -29.01
N ASP A 36 21.91 -4.20 -27.85
CA ASP A 36 22.03 -5.52 -27.26
C ASP A 36 20.79 -5.89 -26.42
N LEU A 37 19.88 -4.93 -26.19
CA LEU A 37 18.68 -5.11 -25.38
C LEU A 37 17.46 -5.35 -26.26
N GLU A 38 16.89 -6.54 -26.18
CA GLU A 38 15.58 -6.86 -26.74
C GLU A 38 14.51 -6.83 -25.63
N ILE A 39 13.46 -6.03 -25.85
CA ILE A 39 12.36 -5.87 -24.91
C ILE A 39 11.11 -6.54 -25.46
N VAL A 40 10.62 -7.56 -24.75
CA VAL A 40 9.32 -8.19 -25.01
C VAL A 40 8.33 -7.61 -23.98
N SER A 41 7.34 -6.83 -24.45
CA SER A 41 6.34 -6.21 -23.58
C SER A 41 5.28 -7.21 -23.14
N GLY A 42 5.31 -7.58 -21.88
CA GLY A 42 4.39 -8.56 -21.29
C GLY A 42 3.03 -7.98 -20.86
N ASP A 43 2.89 -6.64 -20.92
CA ASP A 43 1.69 -5.86 -20.61
C ASP A 43 0.99 -5.27 -21.85
N SER A 44 1.31 -5.79 -23.05
CA SER A 44 0.73 -5.32 -24.30
C SER A 44 -0.74 -5.72 -24.42
N ASP A 45 -1.64 -4.75 -24.49
CA ASP A 45 -3.07 -4.98 -24.78
C ASP A 45 -3.33 -5.45 -26.21
N GLN A 46 -2.35 -5.34 -27.11
CA GLN A 46 -2.47 -5.68 -28.54
C GLN A 46 -2.04 -7.12 -28.84
N MET A 47 -1.28 -7.75 -27.94
CA MET A 47 -0.75 -9.11 -28.14
C MET A 47 -1.41 -10.09 -27.17
N LYS A 48 -1.70 -11.29 -27.66
CA LYS A 48 -2.16 -12.37 -26.78
C LYS A 48 -1.00 -12.90 -25.94
N PRO A 49 -1.27 -13.41 -24.71
CA PRO A 49 -0.22 -13.97 -23.85
C PRO A 49 0.62 -15.08 -24.53
N GLU A 50 0.00 -15.84 -25.44
CA GLU A 50 0.67 -16.86 -26.24
C GLU A 50 1.69 -16.26 -27.22
N GLU A 51 1.35 -15.16 -27.86
CA GLU A 51 2.23 -14.44 -28.79
C GLU A 51 3.43 -13.85 -28.06
N ILE A 52 3.22 -13.28 -26.86
CA ILE A 52 4.29 -12.75 -26.01
C ILE A 52 5.29 -13.85 -25.62
N LEU A 53 4.80 -15.04 -25.20
CA LEU A 53 5.69 -16.17 -24.87
C LEU A 53 6.40 -16.73 -26.11
N ALA A 54 5.73 -16.76 -27.25
CA ALA A 54 6.34 -17.19 -28.52
C ALA A 54 7.46 -16.24 -28.93
N ASP A 55 7.25 -14.92 -28.82
CA ASP A 55 8.27 -13.91 -29.09
C ASP A 55 9.46 -14.04 -28.15
N LEU A 56 9.22 -14.22 -26.85
CA LEU A 56 10.27 -14.47 -25.87
C LEU A 56 11.12 -15.72 -26.26
N LEU A 57 10.45 -16.82 -26.60
CA LEU A 57 11.15 -18.05 -27.00
C LEU A 57 11.93 -17.87 -28.31
N ASN A 58 11.42 -17.09 -29.26
CA ASN A 58 12.14 -16.73 -30.48
C ASN A 58 13.38 -15.89 -30.16
N CYS A 59 13.25 -14.87 -29.30
CA CYS A 59 14.40 -14.08 -28.82
C CYS A 59 15.46 -14.96 -28.17
N LEU A 60 15.04 -15.91 -27.30
CA LEU A 60 15.97 -16.82 -26.61
C LEU A 60 16.69 -17.80 -27.54
N LYS A 61 16.05 -18.22 -28.63
CA LYS A 61 16.63 -19.16 -29.63
C LYS A 61 17.49 -18.48 -30.70
N THR A 62 17.32 -17.14 -30.84
CA THR A 62 18.08 -16.38 -31.84
C THR A 62 19.40 -15.90 -31.21
N PRO A 63 20.56 -16.29 -31.72
CA PRO A 63 21.85 -15.84 -31.20
C PRO A 63 22.04 -14.34 -31.41
N PRO A 64 22.91 -13.68 -30.64
CA PRO A 64 23.30 -12.29 -30.87
C PRO A 64 23.94 -12.12 -32.23
N PHE A 65 23.62 -11.06 -32.96
CA PHE A 65 24.09 -10.86 -34.34
C PHE A 65 25.19 -9.79 -34.48
N LEU A 66 25.04 -8.68 -33.78
CA LEU A 66 25.98 -7.53 -33.89
C LEU A 66 26.85 -7.34 -32.63
N CYS A 67 26.58 -8.03 -31.58
CA CYS A 67 27.19 -7.87 -30.26
C CYS A 67 27.60 -9.22 -29.66
N PRO A 68 28.57 -9.26 -28.75
CA PRO A 68 29.01 -10.50 -28.10
C PRO A 68 27.97 -11.07 -27.13
N ASP A 69 27.11 -10.22 -26.55
CA ASP A 69 26.13 -10.57 -25.54
C ASP A 69 24.77 -9.96 -25.87
N LYS A 70 23.70 -10.71 -25.64
CA LYS A 70 22.31 -10.30 -25.82
C LYS A 70 21.59 -10.24 -24.49
N LYS A 71 20.88 -9.15 -24.22
CA LYS A 71 20.03 -8.98 -23.04
C LYS A 71 18.57 -9.05 -23.49
N ILE A 72 17.80 -9.92 -22.86
CA ILE A 72 16.37 -10.10 -23.19
C ILE A 72 15.59 -9.72 -21.94
N TRP A 73 14.69 -8.76 -22.07
CA TRP A 73 13.83 -8.32 -20.98
C TRP A 73 12.37 -8.60 -21.29
N LEU A 74 11.79 -9.64 -20.64
CA LEU A 74 10.35 -9.82 -20.59
C LEU A 74 9.78 -8.87 -19.55
N ARG A 75 9.32 -7.69 -20.03
CA ARG A 75 8.88 -6.58 -19.22
C ARG A 75 7.41 -6.74 -18.83
N HIS A 76 7.13 -6.75 -17.52
CA HIS A 76 5.77 -6.76 -16.94
C HIS A 76 4.86 -7.87 -17.46
N PHE A 77 5.34 -9.12 -17.43
CA PHE A 77 4.53 -10.24 -17.87
C PHE A 77 3.39 -10.51 -16.88
N MET A 78 2.20 -10.00 -17.17
CA MET A 78 1.02 -10.02 -16.29
C MET A 78 0.32 -11.38 -16.22
N HIS A 79 0.71 -12.37 -17.01
CA HIS A 79 -0.02 -13.61 -17.21
C HIS A 79 0.60 -14.83 -16.54
N PHE A 80 1.44 -14.67 -15.52
CA PHE A 80 2.10 -15.80 -14.83
C PHE A 80 1.10 -16.85 -14.32
N GLU A 81 -0.01 -16.42 -13.74
CA GLU A 81 -1.00 -17.34 -13.18
C GLU A 81 -1.60 -18.24 -14.26
N LYS A 82 -1.99 -17.65 -15.40
CA LYS A 82 -2.56 -18.36 -16.54
C LYS A 82 -1.53 -19.21 -17.26
N ALA A 83 -0.36 -18.68 -17.55
CA ALA A 83 0.70 -19.34 -18.29
C ALA A 83 1.25 -20.59 -17.56
N PHE A 84 1.38 -20.50 -16.24
CA PHE A 84 1.94 -21.58 -15.42
C PHE A 84 0.88 -22.34 -14.60
N ALA A 85 -0.39 -22.32 -15.03
CA ALA A 85 -1.46 -23.14 -14.44
C ALA A 85 -1.24 -24.63 -14.70
N ALA A 86 -1.49 -25.47 -13.70
CA ALA A 86 -1.09 -26.88 -13.73
C ALA A 86 -1.97 -27.82 -14.60
N ALA A 87 -3.05 -27.35 -15.24
CA ALA A 87 -4.08 -28.25 -15.79
C ALA A 87 -4.63 -27.90 -17.18
N ALA A 88 -4.17 -26.86 -17.85
CA ALA A 88 -4.69 -26.49 -19.17
C ALA A 88 -3.78 -27.03 -20.29
N LYS A 89 -4.38 -27.65 -21.31
CA LYS A 89 -3.67 -27.98 -22.56
C LYS A 89 -3.83 -26.85 -23.59
N ASP A 90 -3.84 -25.63 -23.12
CA ASP A 90 -3.97 -24.44 -23.96
C ASP A 90 -2.61 -24.08 -24.58
N SER A 91 -2.61 -23.34 -25.68
CA SER A 91 -1.38 -22.92 -26.38
C SER A 91 -0.39 -22.18 -25.48
N ILE A 92 -0.90 -21.40 -24.52
CA ILE A 92 -0.05 -20.67 -23.55
C ILE A 92 0.71 -21.63 -22.61
N THR A 93 0.07 -22.71 -22.15
CA THR A 93 0.72 -23.69 -21.26
C THR A 93 1.80 -24.47 -21.99
N VAL A 94 1.59 -24.81 -23.24
CA VAL A 94 2.62 -25.49 -24.09
C VAL A 94 3.85 -24.60 -24.25
N LEU A 95 3.66 -23.31 -24.51
CA LEU A 95 4.77 -22.36 -24.63
C LEU A 95 5.46 -22.12 -23.28
N ALA A 96 4.68 -22.07 -22.20
CA ALA A 96 5.22 -21.95 -20.85
C ALA A 96 6.05 -23.18 -20.44
N GLU A 97 5.61 -24.40 -20.81
CA GLU A 97 6.38 -25.64 -20.62
C GLU A 97 7.67 -25.61 -21.44
N ALA A 98 7.62 -25.14 -22.69
CA ALA A 98 8.81 -24.97 -23.52
C ALA A 98 9.81 -23.98 -22.91
N LEU A 99 9.32 -22.88 -22.31
CA LEU A 99 10.16 -21.92 -21.59
C LEU A 99 10.80 -22.56 -20.35
N ILE A 100 10.03 -23.31 -19.57
CA ILE A 100 10.54 -24.05 -18.41
C ILE A 100 11.64 -25.01 -18.81
N GLU A 101 11.43 -25.75 -19.90
CA GLU A 101 12.42 -26.71 -20.38
C GLU A 101 13.70 -26.01 -20.87
N PHE A 102 13.55 -24.89 -21.59
CA PHE A 102 14.68 -24.08 -22.02
C PHE A 102 15.52 -23.57 -20.83
N ILE A 103 14.83 -23.07 -19.77
CA ILE A 103 15.50 -22.62 -18.54
C ILE A 103 16.23 -23.78 -17.84
N LYS A 104 15.65 -24.99 -17.80
CA LYS A 104 16.28 -26.17 -17.18
C LYS A 104 17.53 -26.64 -17.93
N GLN A 105 17.53 -26.52 -19.25
CA GLN A 105 18.71 -26.85 -20.07
C GLN A 105 19.86 -25.86 -19.86
N GLY A 106 19.56 -24.70 -19.29
CA GLY A 106 20.50 -23.61 -19.05
C GLY A 106 20.47 -22.57 -20.15
N LEU A 107 20.61 -21.30 -19.76
CA LEU A 107 20.71 -20.21 -20.71
C LEU A 107 22.06 -20.25 -21.42
N PRO A 108 22.12 -19.94 -22.75
CA PRO A 108 23.36 -19.75 -23.46
C PRO A 108 24.28 -18.74 -22.80
N ASP A 109 25.61 -18.90 -22.99
CA ASP A 109 26.60 -18.06 -22.32
C ASP A 109 26.59 -16.61 -22.77
N ASP A 110 26.03 -16.33 -23.91
CA ASP A 110 25.89 -15.03 -24.57
C ASP A 110 24.50 -14.38 -24.35
N ILE A 111 23.63 -14.99 -23.52
CA ILE A 111 22.28 -14.47 -23.24
C ILE A 111 22.14 -14.15 -21.75
N THR A 112 21.64 -12.94 -21.46
CA THR A 112 21.15 -12.54 -20.13
C THR A 112 19.63 -12.35 -20.21
N LEU A 113 18.89 -13.06 -19.36
CA LEU A 113 17.42 -13.01 -19.31
C LEU A 113 16.96 -12.26 -18.06
N ILE A 114 16.07 -11.30 -18.25
CA ILE A 114 15.41 -10.56 -17.17
C ILE A 114 13.89 -10.75 -17.34
N ILE A 115 13.22 -11.22 -16.29
CA ILE A 115 11.76 -11.39 -16.28
C ILE A 115 11.21 -10.64 -15.08
N ASP A 116 10.25 -9.74 -15.31
CA ASP A 116 9.52 -9.11 -14.22
C ASP A 116 7.99 -9.23 -14.41
N GLY A 117 7.29 -9.29 -13.29
CA GLY A 117 5.83 -9.42 -13.30
C GLY A 117 5.21 -9.57 -11.90
N PRO A 118 3.90 -9.82 -11.84
CA PRO A 118 3.17 -9.93 -10.59
C PRO A 118 3.60 -11.14 -9.75
N GLU A 119 2.90 -11.35 -8.66
CA GLU A 119 3.16 -12.43 -7.72
C GLU A 119 3.12 -13.81 -8.41
N LEU A 120 4.17 -14.59 -8.19
CA LEU A 120 4.32 -15.93 -8.73
C LEU A 120 4.30 -16.95 -7.59
N ASP A 121 3.49 -18.00 -7.72
CA ASP A 121 3.46 -19.09 -6.75
C ASP A 121 4.80 -19.86 -6.78
N GLN A 122 5.55 -19.75 -5.68
CA GLN A 122 6.87 -20.34 -5.51
C GLN A 122 6.85 -21.90 -5.57
N ARG A 123 5.69 -22.52 -5.44
CA ARG A 123 5.51 -23.98 -5.56
C ARG A 123 5.44 -24.46 -7.01
N LYS A 124 5.18 -23.55 -7.95
CA LYS A 124 5.01 -23.86 -9.37
C LYS A 124 6.32 -24.28 -10.04
N ALA A 125 6.20 -25.07 -11.12
CA ALA A 125 7.33 -25.61 -11.86
C ALA A 125 8.27 -24.52 -12.42
N PHE A 126 7.70 -23.41 -12.89
CA PHE A 126 8.47 -22.28 -13.42
C PHE A 126 9.41 -21.68 -12.36
N PHE A 127 8.88 -21.35 -11.18
CA PHE A 127 9.71 -20.79 -10.09
C PHE A 127 10.83 -21.75 -9.68
N LYS A 128 10.51 -23.05 -9.58
CA LYS A 128 11.49 -24.10 -9.25
C LYS A 128 12.59 -24.20 -10.32
N ALA A 129 12.21 -24.10 -11.60
CA ALA A 129 13.17 -24.12 -12.71
C ALA A 129 14.10 -22.89 -12.67
N CYS A 130 13.54 -21.69 -12.46
CA CYS A 130 14.33 -20.46 -12.30
C CYS A 130 15.34 -20.57 -11.14
N LYS A 131 14.89 -21.09 -9.99
CA LYS A 131 15.77 -21.30 -8.83
C LYS A 131 16.87 -22.33 -9.10
N ALA A 132 16.54 -23.43 -9.77
CA ALA A 132 17.49 -24.49 -10.10
C ALA A 132 18.54 -24.04 -11.14
N SER A 133 18.17 -23.16 -12.07
CA SER A 133 19.08 -22.59 -13.07
C SER A 133 20.02 -21.49 -12.52
N GLY A 134 19.95 -21.19 -11.21
CA GLY A 134 20.79 -20.16 -10.59
C GLY A 134 20.32 -18.72 -10.84
N ALA A 135 19.04 -18.51 -11.13
CA ALA A 135 18.48 -17.19 -11.28
C ALA A 135 18.63 -16.36 -9.99
N GLU A 136 19.00 -15.10 -10.13
CA GLU A 136 18.93 -14.11 -9.06
C GLU A 136 17.46 -13.68 -8.89
N ILE A 137 16.86 -14.07 -7.76
CA ILE A 137 15.41 -13.90 -7.53
C ILE A 137 15.19 -12.74 -6.58
N HIS A 138 14.46 -11.72 -7.04
CA HIS A 138 13.99 -10.59 -6.25
C HIS A 138 12.48 -10.70 -6.05
N TYR A 139 12.04 -10.75 -4.79
CA TYR A 139 10.63 -10.90 -4.46
C TYR A 139 10.17 -9.75 -3.57
N PHE A 140 9.25 -8.92 -4.09
CA PHE A 140 8.77 -7.72 -3.42
C PHE A 140 7.33 -7.87 -2.97
N ARG A 141 7.11 -7.77 -1.67
CA ARG A 141 5.76 -7.72 -1.06
C ARG A 141 5.47 -6.34 -0.51
N LYS A 142 4.25 -5.86 -0.76
CA LYS A 142 3.71 -4.73 0.00
C LYS A 142 3.64 -5.12 1.47
N ALA A 143 3.98 -4.18 2.34
CA ALA A 143 3.83 -4.39 3.77
C ALA A 143 2.34 -4.55 4.12
N ASP A 144 1.99 -5.59 4.85
CA ASP A 144 0.62 -5.81 5.30
C ASP A 144 0.35 -4.92 6.53
N ILE A 145 -0.53 -3.93 6.36
CA ILE A 145 -0.90 -2.95 7.39
C ILE A 145 -1.45 -3.63 8.65
N THR A 146 -2.05 -4.82 8.51
CA THR A 146 -2.61 -5.58 9.63
C THR A 146 -1.59 -6.43 10.37
N SER A 147 -0.40 -6.60 9.79
CA SER A 147 0.69 -7.38 10.38
C SER A 147 1.36 -6.67 11.55
N LYS A 148 1.74 -7.44 12.58
CA LYS A 148 2.55 -6.94 13.70
C LYS A 148 3.94 -6.43 13.26
N ASP A 149 4.44 -6.94 12.15
CA ASP A 149 5.75 -6.58 11.59
C ASP A 149 5.68 -5.43 10.58
N TYR A 150 4.49 -4.84 10.38
CA TYR A 150 4.28 -3.74 9.43
C TYR A 150 5.27 -2.59 9.64
N ALA A 151 5.31 -2.05 10.85
CA ALA A 151 6.18 -0.92 11.19
C ALA A 151 7.66 -1.25 10.92
N LYS A 152 8.12 -2.44 11.34
CA LYS A 152 9.49 -2.90 11.13
C LYS A 152 9.85 -2.98 9.65
N THR A 153 8.93 -3.51 8.84
CA THR A 153 9.12 -3.63 7.38
C THR A 153 9.20 -2.25 6.71
N GLN A 154 8.32 -1.32 7.11
CA GLN A 154 8.34 0.05 6.58
C GLN A 154 9.59 0.81 7.01
N TYR A 155 10.00 0.69 8.27
CA TYR A 155 11.23 1.36 8.74
C TYR A 155 12.46 0.86 7.99
N ALA A 156 12.59 -0.45 7.78
CA ALA A 156 13.71 -1.00 6.99
C ALA A 156 13.73 -0.45 5.57
N ARG A 157 12.56 -0.28 4.94
CA ARG A 157 12.44 0.30 3.61
C ARG A 157 12.78 1.79 3.57
N ILE A 158 12.34 2.55 4.57
CA ILE A 158 12.68 3.98 4.73
C ILE A 158 14.19 4.12 4.90
N ASP A 159 14.80 3.31 5.78
CA ASP A 159 16.23 3.33 6.05
C ASP A 159 17.03 3.02 4.78
N GLU A 160 16.66 1.99 4.01
CA GLU A 160 17.33 1.65 2.76
C GLU A 160 17.32 2.81 1.75
N ILE A 161 16.18 3.50 1.61
CA ILE A 161 16.05 4.64 0.68
C ILE A 161 16.89 5.82 1.17
N CYS A 162 16.86 6.11 2.48
CA CYS A 162 17.64 7.19 3.08
C CYS A 162 19.16 6.93 2.98
N GLU A 163 19.61 5.69 3.23
CA GLU A 163 21.00 5.30 3.09
C GLU A 163 21.54 5.47 1.66
N LYS A 164 20.76 5.05 0.66
CA LYS A 164 21.09 5.29 -0.76
C LYS A 164 21.24 6.77 -1.08
N ALA A 165 20.45 7.64 -0.44
CA ALA A 165 20.55 9.09 -0.56
C ALA A 165 21.59 9.73 0.36
N ARG A 166 22.32 8.94 1.19
CA ARG A 166 23.26 9.41 2.23
C ARG A 166 22.62 10.39 3.21
N LYS A 167 21.40 10.08 3.63
CA LYS A 167 20.60 10.83 4.59
C LYS A 167 20.26 9.97 5.80
N ASN A 168 20.10 10.59 6.95
CA ASN A 168 19.59 9.99 8.17
C ASN A 168 18.15 10.46 8.40
N ILE A 169 17.41 9.75 9.22
CA ILE A 169 16.02 10.08 9.54
C ILE A 169 15.72 9.72 11.00
N ASP A 170 15.08 10.64 11.72
CA ASP A 170 14.67 10.45 13.11
C ASP A 170 13.53 9.42 13.22
N GLN A 171 13.44 8.72 14.37
CA GLN A 171 12.40 7.70 14.58
C GLN A 171 11.00 8.27 14.44
N GLN A 172 10.72 9.46 15.00
CA GLN A 172 9.42 10.13 14.89
C GLN A 172 9.05 10.47 13.44
N ALA A 173 10.05 10.82 12.61
CA ALA A 173 9.85 11.05 11.19
C ALA A 173 9.55 9.75 10.43
N LYS A 174 10.18 8.62 10.81
CA LYS A 174 9.84 7.29 10.26
C LYS A 174 8.42 6.87 10.61
N ASP A 175 8.01 7.07 11.86
CA ASP A 175 6.66 6.77 12.33
C ASP A 175 5.63 7.54 11.50
N TYR A 176 5.86 8.84 11.35
CA TYR A 176 5.01 9.71 10.55
C TYR A 176 4.91 9.30 9.08
N LEU A 177 6.04 8.97 8.44
CA LEU A 177 6.06 8.50 7.06
C LEU A 177 5.35 7.16 6.89
N ALA A 178 5.62 6.19 7.78
CA ALA A 178 4.98 4.89 7.74
C ALA A 178 3.45 4.99 7.89
N GLU A 179 2.97 5.90 8.74
CA GLU A 179 1.55 6.15 8.95
C GLU A 179 0.91 6.86 7.74
N THR A 180 1.57 7.89 7.19
CA THR A 180 1.00 8.71 6.11
C THR A 180 1.08 8.08 4.74
N THR A 181 2.07 7.24 4.47
CA THR A 181 2.26 6.58 3.16
C THR A 181 1.64 5.19 3.10
N GLY A 182 1.35 4.58 4.25
CA GLY A 182 0.81 3.23 4.31
C GLY A 182 1.72 2.22 3.61
N SER A 183 1.14 1.25 2.93
CA SER A 183 1.87 0.22 2.18
C SER A 183 2.26 0.63 0.75
N ASP A 184 2.01 1.88 0.37
CA ASP A 184 2.28 2.40 -0.98
C ASP A 184 3.74 2.80 -1.13
N SER A 185 4.53 1.95 -1.80
CA SER A 185 5.96 2.15 -2.03
C SER A 185 6.26 3.31 -2.98
N ALA A 186 5.41 3.55 -3.98
CA ALA A 186 5.58 4.66 -4.91
C ALA A 186 5.41 5.99 -4.19
N ARG A 187 4.37 6.06 -3.34
CA ARG A 187 4.12 7.22 -2.50
C ARG A 187 5.26 7.47 -1.52
N LEU A 188 5.70 6.43 -0.79
CA LEU A 188 6.81 6.55 0.15
C LEU A 188 8.06 7.13 -0.54
N LYS A 189 8.40 6.59 -1.72
CA LYS A 189 9.54 7.09 -2.51
C LYS A 189 9.34 8.55 -2.91
N SER A 190 8.17 8.92 -3.39
CA SER A 190 7.84 10.30 -3.78
C SER A 190 7.93 11.27 -2.61
N GLU A 191 7.41 10.90 -1.42
CA GLU A 191 7.51 11.74 -0.24
C GLU A 191 8.97 11.91 0.23
N LEU A 192 9.77 10.83 0.21
CA LEU A 192 11.19 10.90 0.53
C LEU A 192 11.96 11.75 -0.47
N ASP A 193 11.67 11.66 -1.77
CA ASP A 193 12.33 12.50 -2.78
C ASP A 193 12.03 13.99 -2.57
N LYS A 194 10.78 14.34 -2.24
CA LYS A 194 10.42 15.71 -1.88
C LYS A 194 11.18 16.18 -0.63
N LEU A 195 11.29 15.32 0.39
CA LEU A 195 12.06 15.62 1.60
C LEU A 195 13.54 15.82 1.30
N PHE A 196 14.14 14.98 0.47
CA PHE A 196 15.56 15.13 0.07
C PHE A 196 15.81 16.46 -0.64
N CYS A 197 14.90 16.87 -1.52
CA CYS A 197 14.96 18.18 -2.17
C CYS A 197 14.80 19.33 -1.16
N TYR A 198 13.85 19.21 -0.24
CA TYR A 198 13.57 20.27 0.75
C TYR A 198 14.71 20.49 1.72
N ILE A 199 15.25 19.42 2.32
CA ILE A 199 16.35 19.54 3.28
C ILE A 199 17.69 19.88 2.63
N GLY A 200 17.83 19.70 1.31
CA GLY A 200 19.01 20.04 0.54
C GLY A 200 20.31 19.43 1.12
N LYS A 201 21.22 20.29 1.62
CA LYS A 201 22.50 19.85 2.20
C LYS A 201 22.41 19.26 3.61
N LYS A 202 21.30 19.47 4.32
CA LYS A 202 21.05 18.88 5.65
C LYS A 202 21.06 17.35 5.53
N THR A 203 21.70 16.68 6.47
CA THR A 203 21.84 15.21 6.42
C THR A 203 20.75 14.47 7.20
N ASN A 204 20.06 15.13 8.14
CA ASN A 204 19.07 14.52 9.01
C ASN A 204 17.67 15.05 8.71
N ILE A 205 16.71 14.13 8.58
CA ILE A 205 15.28 14.41 8.36
C ILE A 205 14.58 14.35 9.72
N THR A 206 13.91 15.43 10.09
CA THR A 206 13.16 15.56 11.34
C THR A 206 11.65 15.43 11.09
N LEU A 207 10.87 15.24 12.18
CA LEU A 207 9.42 15.25 12.12
C LEU A 207 8.86 16.56 11.56
N GLU A 208 9.48 17.71 11.89
CA GLU A 208 9.07 19.01 11.37
C GLU A 208 9.25 19.10 9.86
N ASP A 209 10.36 18.57 9.33
CA ASP A 209 10.60 18.51 7.89
C ASP A 209 9.49 17.70 7.21
N CYS A 210 9.11 16.54 7.78
CA CYS A 210 8.03 15.69 7.27
C CYS A 210 6.68 16.43 7.30
N LYS A 211 6.34 17.07 8.41
CA LYS A 211 5.08 17.83 8.53
C LYS A 211 4.99 19.00 7.57
N ALA A 212 6.13 19.62 7.23
CA ALA A 212 6.19 20.75 6.30
C ALA A 212 5.96 20.36 4.85
N ILE A 213 6.40 19.16 4.46
CA ILE A 213 6.50 18.78 3.01
C ILE A 213 5.64 17.58 2.62
N CYS A 214 5.48 16.60 3.53
CA CYS A 214 4.73 15.40 3.17
C CYS A 214 3.24 15.67 3.12
N SER A 215 2.63 15.34 1.99
CA SER A 215 1.19 15.44 1.81
C SER A 215 0.49 14.32 2.57
N ARG A 216 -0.46 14.64 3.44
CA ARG A 216 -1.35 13.63 4.03
C ARG A 216 -2.31 13.10 2.98
N THR A 217 -2.62 11.79 2.99
CA THR A 217 -3.72 11.30 2.16
C THR A 217 -5.05 11.80 2.70
N PRO A 218 -6.06 11.96 1.83
CA PRO A 218 -7.42 12.22 2.28
C PRO A 218 -7.92 11.18 3.29
N GLU A 219 -7.49 9.91 3.13
CA GLU A 219 -7.83 8.83 4.05
C GLU A 219 -7.17 9.01 5.43
N ALA A 220 -5.86 9.35 5.47
CA ALA A 220 -5.15 9.63 6.72
C ALA A 220 -5.75 10.86 7.41
N MET A 221 -6.02 11.94 6.66
CA MET A 221 -6.71 13.11 7.16
C MET A 221 -8.11 12.76 7.70
N GLY A 222 -8.82 11.83 7.03
CA GLY A 222 -10.13 11.34 7.46
C GLY A 222 -10.09 10.58 8.78
N TRP A 223 -9.05 9.80 9.02
CA TRP A 223 -8.83 9.12 10.30
C TRP A 223 -8.54 10.12 11.42
N ASP A 224 -7.62 11.06 11.19
CA ASP A 224 -7.30 12.12 12.15
C ASP A 224 -8.54 12.97 12.47
N PHE A 225 -9.28 13.37 11.44
CA PHE A 225 -10.51 14.12 11.60
C PHE A 225 -11.54 13.38 12.45
N ALA A 226 -11.78 12.08 12.17
CA ALA A 226 -12.70 11.27 12.92
C ALA A 226 -12.28 11.13 14.40
N ASN A 227 -10.98 10.92 14.66
CA ASN A 227 -10.44 10.84 16.03
C ASN A 227 -10.60 12.17 16.79
N LEU A 228 -10.35 13.29 16.13
CA LEU A 228 -10.52 14.62 16.71
C LEU A 228 -11.99 14.94 17.01
N LEU A 229 -12.93 14.51 16.15
CA LEU A 229 -14.36 14.58 16.45
C LEU A 229 -14.74 13.75 17.67
N ILE A 230 -14.20 12.52 17.78
CA ILE A 230 -14.45 11.61 18.91
C ILE A 230 -13.85 12.16 20.23
N SER A 231 -12.66 12.72 20.17
CA SER A 231 -12.03 13.37 21.35
C SER A 231 -12.60 14.75 21.66
N ARG A 232 -13.54 15.25 20.84
CA ARG A 232 -14.13 16.60 20.94
C ARG A 232 -13.09 17.74 20.86
N ASP A 233 -12.00 17.51 20.12
CA ASP A 233 -11.01 18.53 19.82
C ASP A 233 -11.43 19.38 18.61
N VAL A 234 -12.18 20.44 18.88
CA VAL A 234 -12.68 21.38 17.87
C VAL A 234 -11.52 22.04 17.10
N THR A 235 -10.48 22.47 17.83
CA THR A 235 -9.35 23.19 17.22
C THR A 235 -8.58 22.29 16.26
N GLY A 236 -8.26 21.08 16.69
CA GLY A 236 -7.58 20.11 15.85
C GLY A 236 -8.41 19.73 14.61
N ALA A 237 -9.73 19.47 14.80
CA ALA A 237 -10.61 19.13 13.69
C ALA A 237 -10.75 20.27 12.65
N LEU A 238 -10.83 21.53 13.09
CA LEU A 238 -10.86 22.69 12.20
C LEU A 238 -9.53 22.88 11.45
N THR A 239 -8.41 22.56 12.08
CA THR A 239 -7.08 22.57 11.42
C THR A 239 -7.06 21.56 10.27
N ILE A 240 -7.54 20.33 10.48
CA ILE A 240 -7.63 19.33 9.41
C ILE A 240 -8.53 19.81 8.25
N VAL A 241 -9.65 20.47 8.54
CA VAL A 241 -10.49 21.06 7.49
C VAL A 241 -9.72 22.13 6.70
N GLY A 242 -8.95 22.98 7.39
CA GLY A 242 -8.08 23.98 6.74
C GLY A 242 -7.06 23.35 5.80
N ASP A 243 -6.31 22.36 6.29
CA ASP A 243 -5.29 21.63 5.53
C ASP A 243 -5.89 20.95 4.30
N LEU A 244 -7.09 20.34 4.44
CA LEU A 244 -7.83 19.74 3.33
C LEU A 244 -8.16 20.77 2.24
N MET A 245 -8.68 21.93 2.64
CA MET A 245 -9.04 22.98 1.68
C MET A 245 -7.82 23.52 0.95
N GLU A 246 -6.69 23.65 1.62
CA GLU A 246 -5.43 24.07 1.01
C GLU A 246 -4.89 23.02 0.03
N GLN A 247 -4.95 21.76 0.42
CA GLN A 247 -4.56 20.64 -0.45
C GLN A 247 -5.44 20.59 -1.72
N MET A 248 -6.75 20.77 -1.60
CA MET A 248 -7.67 20.82 -2.74
C MET A 248 -7.38 21.98 -3.70
N ARG A 249 -6.96 23.14 -3.17
CA ARG A 249 -6.56 24.30 -3.99
C ARG A 249 -5.24 24.07 -4.74
N SER A 250 -4.30 23.38 -4.11
CA SER A 250 -2.97 23.12 -4.69
C SER A 250 -3.00 21.97 -5.73
N GLN A 251 -3.86 20.99 -5.55
CA GLN A 251 -4.02 19.86 -6.46
C GLN A 251 -5.17 20.16 -7.46
N ARG A 252 -4.83 20.50 -8.69
CA ARG A 252 -5.79 20.71 -9.80
C ARG A 252 -6.45 19.40 -10.29
N GLY A 253 -6.70 18.44 -9.41
CA GLY A 253 -7.28 17.13 -9.72
C GLY A 253 -8.61 16.92 -9.02
N SER A 254 -9.61 16.40 -9.74
CA SER A 254 -10.96 16.13 -9.25
C SER A 254 -11.00 14.90 -8.32
N GLY A 255 -10.56 15.06 -7.08
CA GLY A 255 -10.80 14.06 -6.03
C GLY A 255 -11.87 14.56 -5.07
N ASN A 256 -12.85 13.74 -4.73
CA ASN A 256 -13.86 14.05 -3.70
C ASN A 256 -13.25 13.86 -2.30
N HIS A 257 -12.21 14.65 -1.98
CA HIS A 257 -11.43 14.53 -0.75
C HIS A 257 -12.30 14.76 0.50
N GLU A 258 -13.27 15.69 0.43
CA GLU A 258 -14.23 15.95 1.48
C GLU A 258 -15.16 14.77 1.77
N LEU A 259 -15.54 13.99 0.73
CA LEU A 259 -16.33 12.79 0.91
C LEU A 259 -15.50 11.64 1.54
N ALA A 260 -14.21 11.58 1.25
CA ALA A 260 -13.31 10.61 1.88
C ALA A 260 -13.20 10.85 3.40
N ILE A 261 -13.06 12.13 3.81
CA ILE A 261 -13.06 12.52 5.24
C ILE A 261 -14.38 12.13 5.92
N LEU A 262 -15.52 12.44 5.29
CA LEU A 262 -16.82 12.06 5.84
C LEU A 262 -17.00 10.55 5.93
N SER A 263 -16.53 9.78 4.94
CA SER A 263 -16.60 8.33 4.96
C SER A 263 -15.84 7.73 6.15
N SER A 264 -14.69 8.30 6.50
CA SER A 264 -13.92 7.90 7.68
C SER A 264 -14.66 8.25 8.96
N ALA A 265 -15.26 9.43 9.06
CA ALA A 265 -16.08 9.82 10.21
C ALA A 265 -17.29 8.89 10.37
N VAL A 266 -18.03 8.58 9.29
CA VAL A 266 -19.15 7.63 9.34
C VAL A 266 -18.71 6.28 9.93
N ARG A 267 -17.62 5.70 9.41
CA ARG A 267 -17.10 4.40 9.87
C ARG A 267 -16.77 4.43 11.36
N SER A 268 -16.08 5.48 11.82
CA SER A 268 -15.68 5.61 13.22
C SER A 268 -16.88 5.77 14.16
N PHE A 269 -17.88 6.59 13.79
CA PHE A 269 -19.10 6.71 14.60
C PHE A 269 -19.97 5.45 14.57
N GLN A 270 -20.05 4.74 13.44
CA GLN A 270 -20.70 3.43 13.36
C GLN A 270 -19.98 2.39 14.23
N GLU A 271 -18.65 2.42 14.30
CA GLU A 271 -17.88 1.55 15.20
C GLU A 271 -18.22 1.85 16.67
N LEU A 272 -18.33 3.13 17.06
CA LEU A 272 -18.76 3.50 18.41
C LEU A 272 -20.16 2.96 18.76
N VAL A 273 -21.11 2.99 17.81
CA VAL A 273 -22.44 2.39 18.01
C VAL A 273 -22.32 0.88 18.26
N LYS A 274 -21.53 0.17 17.42
CA LYS A 274 -21.29 -1.28 17.61
C LYS A 274 -20.64 -1.58 18.96
N VAL A 275 -19.69 -0.75 19.38
CA VAL A 275 -19.03 -0.89 20.69
C VAL A 275 -20.05 -0.73 21.83
N LYS A 276 -20.94 0.28 21.75
CA LYS A 276 -21.97 0.45 22.78
C LYS A 276 -22.95 -0.74 22.86
N THR A 277 -23.35 -1.27 21.71
CA THR A 277 -24.15 -2.50 21.66
C THR A 277 -23.40 -3.66 22.30
N ALA A 278 -22.13 -3.86 21.96
CA ALA A 278 -21.27 -4.90 22.52
C ALA A 278 -21.08 -4.76 24.04
N VAL A 279 -20.93 -3.54 24.55
CA VAL A 279 -20.87 -3.22 25.98
C VAL A 279 -22.16 -3.62 26.70
N ALA A 280 -23.30 -3.30 26.08
CA ALA A 280 -24.61 -3.64 26.64
C ALA A 280 -24.85 -5.17 26.66
N GLU A 281 -24.50 -5.88 25.58
CA GLU A 281 -24.61 -7.35 25.50
C GLU A 281 -23.80 -8.06 26.59
N LEU A 282 -22.58 -7.57 26.84
CA LEU A 282 -21.68 -8.15 27.85
C LEU A 282 -21.96 -7.63 29.26
N ASN A 283 -22.95 -6.76 29.45
CA ASN A 283 -23.23 -6.08 30.72
C ASN A 283 -21.98 -5.50 31.39
N VAL A 284 -21.10 -4.87 30.59
CA VAL A 284 -19.85 -4.27 31.08
C VAL A 284 -20.21 -3.16 32.08
N PRO A 285 -19.71 -3.19 33.32
CA PRO A 285 -19.99 -2.15 34.30
C PRO A 285 -19.50 -0.77 33.85
N ARG A 286 -20.15 0.28 34.33
CA ARG A 286 -19.64 1.64 34.14
C ARG A 286 -18.32 1.83 34.86
N ARG A 287 -17.33 2.47 34.21
CA ARG A 287 -16.00 2.79 34.78
C ARG A 287 -15.18 1.54 35.15
N VAL A 288 -14.96 0.67 34.18
CA VAL A 288 -14.01 -0.45 34.31
C VAL A 288 -12.62 -0.05 33.79
N GLY A 289 -11.58 -0.58 34.45
CA GLY A 289 -10.20 -0.39 34.00
C GLY A 289 -9.80 -1.46 32.99
N LYS A 290 -8.62 -1.27 32.35
CA LYS A 290 -8.07 -2.21 31.38
C LYS A 290 -7.97 -3.66 31.86
N SER A 291 -7.73 -3.88 33.16
CA SER A 291 -7.64 -5.23 33.77
C SER A 291 -8.93 -6.03 33.59
N PHE A 292 -10.09 -5.38 33.55
CA PHE A 292 -11.37 -6.05 33.34
C PHE A 292 -11.38 -6.82 32.00
N PHE A 293 -10.90 -6.21 30.92
CA PHE A 293 -10.87 -6.83 29.61
C PHE A 293 -9.86 -7.97 29.50
N TYR A 294 -8.79 -7.95 30.30
CA TYR A 294 -7.83 -9.05 30.40
C TYR A 294 -8.34 -10.23 31.20
N SER A 295 -9.31 -10.00 32.12
CA SER A 295 -9.90 -11.03 32.99
C SER A 295 -11.24 -11.55 32.49
N MET A 296 -11.68 -11.18 31.31
CA MET A 296 -12.92 -11.66 30.68
C MET A 296 -12.89 -13.18 30.49
N ASP A 297 -14.00 -13.84 30.79
CA ASP A 297 -14.15 -15.28 30.59
C ASP A 297 -14.04 -15.63 29.09
N PRO A 298 -13.11 -16.51 28.70
CA PRO A 298 -12.99 -16.98 27.31
C PRO A 298 -14.28 -17.61 26.75
N GLY A 299 -15.12 -18.21 27.60
CA GLY A 299 -16.39 -18.81 27.21
C GLY A 299 -17.42 -17.79 26.70
N LEU A 300 -17.25 -16.50 26.99
CA LEU A 300 -18.11 -15.45 26.45
C LEU A 300 -18.00 -15.34 24.92
N LYS A 301 -16.85 -15.69 24.35
CA LYS A 301 -16.64 -15.66 22.91
C LYS A 301 -17.50 -16.69 22.15
N GLU A 302 -17.78 -17.83 22.81
CA GLU A 302 -18.68 -18.85 22.25
C GLU A 302 -20.14 -18.42 22.30
N LYS A 303 -20.51 -17.67 23.37
CA LYS A 303 -21.88 -17.17 23.56
C LYS A 303 -22.19 -15.95 22.66
N PHE A 304 -21.19 -15.11 22.38
CA PHE A 304 -21.31 -13.87 21.61
C PHE A 304 -20.23 -13.81 20.53
N PRO A 305 -20.30 -14.67 19.52
CA PRO A 305 -19.24 -14.79 18.50
C PRO A 305 -19.02 -13.51 17.69
N ASP A 306 -20.05 -12.72 17.50
CA ASP A 306 -20.00 -11.48 16.71
C ASP A 306 -19.68 -10.23 17.54
N ASN A 307 -19.46 -10.38 18.85
CA ASN A 307 -19.18 -9.24 19.72
C ASN A 307 -17.77 -8.69 19.46
N ILE A 308 -17.72 -7.42 19.02
CA ILE A 308 -16.48 -6.76 18.60
C ILE A 308 -15.42 -6.68 19.70
N LEU A 309 -15.82 -6.55 20.97
CA LEU A 309 -14.91 -6.44 22.11
C LEU A 309 -14.20 -7.76 22.45
N LEU A 310 -14.83 -8.89 22.14
CA LEU A 310 -14.28 -10.23 22.35
C LEU A 310 -13.37 -10.69 21.22
N ASN A 311 -13.46 -10.05 20.04
CA ASN A 311 -12.73 -10.40 18.85
C ASN A 311 -11.46 -9.55 18.61
N VAL A 312 -11.14 -8.65 19.54
CA VAL A 312 -9.94 -7.82 19.52
C VAL A 312 -9.05 -8.08 20.74
N HIS A 313 -7.81 -7.61 20.67
CA HIS A 313 -6.91 -7.69 21.83
C HIS A 313 -7.49 -6.89 23.02
N PRO A 314 -7.41 -7.39 24.28
CA PRO A 314 -8.01 -6.77 25.47
C PRO A 314 -7.68 -5.28 25.66
N PHE A 315 -6.46 -4.87 25.36
CA PHE A 315 -6.08 -3.45 25.40
C PHE A 315 -6.86 -2.61 24.37
N ARG A 316 -7.05 -3.13 23.16
CA ARG A 316 -7.85 -2.47 22.13
C ARG A 316 -9.32 -2.40 22.52
N ALA A 317 -9.86 -3.48 23.08
CA ALA A 317 -11.23 -3.52 23.61
C ALA A 317 -11.44 -2.43 24.69
N TYR A 318 -10.47 -2.26 25.60
CA TYR A 318 -10.50 -1.20 26.60
C TYR A 318 -10.51 0.20 25.97
N MET A 319 -9.64 0.47 24.96
CA MET A 319 -9.61 1.77 24.27
C MET A 319 -10.92 2.07 23.54
N MET A 320 -11.50 1.06 22.87
CA MET A 320 -12.79 1.20 22.19
C MET A 320 -13.92 1.48 23.21
N TYR A 321 -13.90 0.81 24.36
CA TYR A 321 -14.82 1.07 25.46
C TYR A 321 -14.68 2.51 25.97
N GLU A 322 -13.48 2.97 26.31
CA GLU A 322 -13.21 4.33 26.80
C GLU A 322 -13.75 5.39 25.81
N ASN A 323 -13.42 5.27 24.53
CA ASN A 323 -13.90 6.17 23.50
C ASN A 323 -15.44 6.21 23.44
N SER A 324 -16.10 5.06 23.62
CA SER A 324 -17.57 4.95 23.58
C SER A 324 -18.25 5.64 24.76
N GLN A 325 -17.57 5.80 25.90
CA GLN A 325 -18.14 6.47 27.08
C GLN A 325 -18.29 7.98 26.90
N SER A 326 -17.56 8.59 25.97
CA SER A 326 -17.61 10.03 25.69
C SER A 326 -18.90 10.49 25.00
N PHE A 327 -19.72 9.55 24.52
CA PHE A 327 -20.95 9.84 23.78
C PHE A 327 -22.14 9.10 24.39
N THR A 328 -23.28 9.77 24.53
CA THR A 328 -24.55 9.11 24.78
C THR A 328 -25.11 8.54 23.45
N ASP A 329 -26.10 7.66 23.50
CA ASP A 329 -26.74 7.12 22.28
C ASP A 329 -27.40 8.23 21.46
N ARG A 330 -27.93 9.27 22.14
CA ARG A 330 -28.48 10.46 21.51
C ARG A 330 -27.41 11.29 20.82
N ASP A 331 -26.20 11.40 21.41
CA ASP A 331 -25.09 12.10 20.78
C ASP A 331 -24.61 11.37 19.52
N LEU A 332 -24.53 10.03 19.56
CA LEU A 332 -24.15 9.22 18.39
C LEU A 332 -25.18 9.32 17.27
N ALA A 333 -26.47 9.25 17.58
CA ALA A 333 -27.53 9.44 16.59
C ALA A 333 -27.42 10.85 15.95
N GLY A 334 -27.31 11.90 16.77
CA GLY A 334 -27.18 13.27 16.29
C GLY A 334 -25.89 13.52 15.49
N ALA A 335 -24.79 12.84 15.83
CA ALA A 335 -23.55 12.90 15.07
C ALA A 335 -23.72 12.26 13.69
N LEU A 336 -24.29 11.06 13.60
CA LEU A 336 -24.57 10.37 12.32
C LEU A 336 -25.55 11.15 11.44
N GLU A 337 -26.60 11.74 12.03
CA GLU A 337 -27.53 12.61 11.30
C GLU A 337 -26.80 13.86 10.75
N SER A 338 -25.91 14.48 11.55
CA SER A 338 -25.13 15.64 11.14
C SER A 338 -24.16 15.30 10.00
N ILE A 339 -23.53 14.13 10.06
CA ILE A 339 -22.62 13.64 8.99
C ILE A 339 -23.43 13.37 7.72
N LEU A 340 -24.62 12.77 7.83
CA LEU A 340 -25.51 12.51 6.69
C LEU A 340 -25.97 13.82 6.03
N ASP A 341 -26.35 14.84 6.82
CA ASP A 341 -26.70 16.17 6.32
C ASP A 341 -25.52 16.82 5.58
N ALA A 342 -24.33 16.80 6.17
CA ALA A 342 -23.12 17.31 5.53
C ALA A 342 -22.83 16.58 4.19
N ASN A 343 -22.95 15.25 4.16
CA ASN A 343 -22.74 14.45 2.96
C ASN A 343 -23.75 14.83 1.85
N ARG A 344 -25.04 14.96 2.18
CA ARG A 344 -26.07 15.38 1.23
C ARG A 344 -25.78 16.76 0.64
N ARG A 345 -25.38 17.72 1.48
CA ARG A 345 -25.04 19.08 1.04
C ARG A 345 -23.82 19.11 0.13
N LEU A 346 -22.77 18.35 0.45
CA LEU A 346 -21.57 18.25 -0.39
C LEU A 346 -21.88 17.60 -1.76
N VAL A 347 -22.65 16.52 -1.78
CA VAL A 347 -23.01 15.83 -3.03
C VAL A 347 -23.96 16.65 -3.90
N SER A 348 -24.89 17.40 -3.30
CA SER A 348 -25.85 18.23 -4.05
C SER A 348 -25.27 19.59 -4.50
N GLY A 349 -24.01 19.92 -4.14
CA GLY A 349 -23.43 21.22 -4.41
C GLY A 349 -24.07 22.36 -3.61
N GLY A 350 -24.71 22.04 -2.47
CA GLY A 350 -25.50 22.95 -1.66
C GLY A 350 -24.73 23.93 -0.78
N GLY A 351 -23.49 24.33 -1.17
CA GLY A 351 -22.72 25.33 -0.43
C GLY A 351 -21.22 25.14 -0.51
N ASP A 352 -20.48 26.00 0.21
CA ASP A 352 -19.04 25.91 0.34
C ASP A 352 -18.66 24.69 1.20
N SER A 353 -17.86 23.77 0.67
CA SER A 353 -17.40 22.54 1.34
C SER A 353 -16.73 22.85 2.68
N ARG A 354 -15.97 23.94 2.76
CA ARG A 354 -15.31 24.39 4.00
C ARG A 354 -16.35 24.69 5.08
N ILE A 355 -17.33 25.51 4.76
CA ILE A 355 -18.37 25.91 5.72
C ILE A 355 -19.18 24.72 6.18
N ILE A 356 -19.50 23.76 5.27
CA ILE A 356 -20.23 22.55 5.61
C ILE A 356 -19.44 21.71 6.64
N LEU A 357 -18.14 21.51 6.41
CA LEU A 357 -17.29 20.72 7.30
C LEU A 357 -17.03 21.43 8.65
N GLU A 358 -16.81 22.75 8.64
CA GLU A 358 -16.66 23.54 9.88
C GLU A 358 -17.95 23.48 10.74
N GLN A 359 -19.13 23.61 10.12
CA GLN A 359 -20.43 23.43 10.80
C GLN A 359 -20.58 22.03 11.38
N LEU A 360 -20.13 20.98 10.66
CA LEU A 360 -20.15 19.62 11.15
C LEU A 360 -19.28 19.47 12.41
N VAL A 361 -18.06 20.01 12.40
CA VAL A 361 -17.16 20.01 13.56
C VAL A 361 -17.83 20.63 14.77
N LEU A 362 -18.43 21.81 14.61
CA LEU A 362 -19.10 22.52 15.71
C LEU A 362 -20.31 21.77 16.24
N LYS A 363 -21.09 21.11 15.37
CA LYS A 363 -22.26 20.31 15.76
C LYS A 363 -21.88 19.08 16.59
N ILE A 364 -20.75 18.40 16.26
CA ILE A 364 -20.35 17.16 16.90
C ILE A 364 -19.41 17.39 18.10
N ALA A 365 -18.35 18.14 17.89
CA ALA A 365 -17.30 18.34 18.88
C ALA A 365 -17.51 19.59 19.77
N GLY A 366 -18.31 20.55 19.35
CA GLY A 366 -18.56 21.79 20.08
C GLY A 366 -19.59 21.71 21.21
N ARG A 367 -20.07 20.50 21.58
CA ARG A 367 -21.05 20.24 22.65
C ARG A 367 -20.41 19.87 23.96
#